data_3d2d8f1fac4c4d77b9f6bf1929394c9e
#
_entry.id   3d2d8f1fac4c4d77b9f6bf1929394c9e
#
_cell.length_a   1.000
_cell.length_b   1.000
_cell.length_c   1.000
_cell.angle_alpha   90.00
_cell.angle_beta   90.00
_cell.angle_gamma   90.00
#
_symmetry.space_group_name_H-M   'P 1'
#
loop_
_entity.id
_entity.type
_entity.pdbx_description
1 polymer ?
#
loop_
_entity_poly.entity_id
_entity_poly.type
_entity_poly.pdbx_seq_one_letter_code
_entity_poly.pdbx_strand_id
1 'polypeptide(L)'
;ELSDADEILENTLEKIERNAEENTHTRYRFKLLSVSEKLDGDGKVKERKEGLYECFPVNGYTYYRLLEKNGFPLSGEESKKERKRERTFRDKTEQGKDPTGGKGENTIVFNRELMSRYDVLLEGIEEIDGRSVYVLFFKPKPGDLPVRRQIDKTFNQSEGRLWIDKQEFELSRAEFQMKKPVRIWWGILGSISRVDGHFERTRLIDGTWFPKVFEFYVKMRIFVKSSHTHQEDRWLEPEKISEE
;
A
#
# COMPACT_ATOMS: atom_id res chain seq x y z
N GLU A 1 21.35 24.53 -4.25
CA GLU A 1 21.84 23.22 -3.72
C GLU A 1 20.66 22.54 -3.05
N LEU A 2 20.44 21.25 -3.35
CA LEU A 2 19.45 20.45 -2.64
C LEU A 2 19.93 20.21 -1.21
N SER A 3 19.01 20.10 -0.24
CA SER A 3 19.35 19.61 1.09
C SER A 3 19.69 18.11 1.02
N ASP A 4 20.45 17.59 2.01
CA ASP A 4 20.73 16.14 2.10
C ASP A 4 19.46 15.31 2.07
N ALA A 5 18.36 15.79 2.67
CA ALA A 5 17.05 15.13 2.65
C ALA A 5 16.42 15.09 1.25
N ASP A 6 16.52 16.17 0.51
CA ASP A 6 15.98 16.26 -0.85
C ASP A 6 16.77 15.35 -1.81
N GLU A 7 18.10 15.27 -1.68
CA GLU A 7 18.94 14.38 -2.48
C GLU A 7 18.62 12.90 -2.19
N ILE A 8 18.47 12.53 -0.94
CA ILE A 8 18.09 11.16 -0.54
C ILE A 8 16.71 10.81 -1.11
N LEU A 9 15.74 11.73 -0.99
CA LEU A 9 14.40 11.53 -1.52
C LEU A 9 14.40 11.39 -3.04
N GLU A 10 15.16 12.22 -3.75
CA GLU A 10 15.26 12.18 -5.20
C GLU A 10 15.79 10.83 -5.68
N ASN A 11 16.92 10.36 -5.12
CA ASN A 11 17.48 9.04 -5.43
C ASN A 11 16.47 7.90 -5.15
N THR A 12 15.68 8.03 -4.09
CA THR A 12 14.64 7.06 -3.74
C THR A 12 13.51 7.06 -4.78
N LEU A 13 13.05 8.23 -5.22
CA LEU A 13 12.00 8.35 -6.23
C LEU A 13 12.44 7.81 -7.58
N GLU A 14 13.67 8.07 -8.02
CA GLU A 14 14.24 7.48 -9.22
C GLU A 14 14.29 5.94 -9.15
N LYS A 15 14.63 5.42 -7.97
CA LYS A 15 14.66 3.97 -7.76
C LYS A 15 13.28 3.35 -7.84
N ILE A 16 12.27 3.99 -7.24
CA ILE A 16 10.87 3.54 -7.28
C ILE A 16 10.31 3.57 -8.71
N GLU A 17 10.59 4.63 -9.48
CA GLU A 17 10.17 4.74 -10.87
C GLU A 17 10.77 3.61 -11.72
N ARG A 18 12.07 3.34 -11.57
CA ARG A 18 12.76 2.24 -12.25
C ARG A 18 12.19 0.85 -11.89
N ASN A 19 11.96 0.60 -10.61
CA ASN A 19 11.38 -0.66 -10.15
C ASN A 19 9.94 -0.88 -10.64
N ALA A 20 9.17 0.21 -10.81
CA ALA A 20 7.82 0.15 -11.35
C ALA A 20 7.80 -0.28 -12.83
N GLU A 21 8.79 0.14 -13.62
CA GLU A 21 8.97 -0.28 -15.00
C GLU A 21 9.35 -1.77 -15.11
N GLU A 22 10.16 -2.27 -14.18
CA GLU A 22 10.61 -3.67 -14.15
C GLU A 22 9.52 -4.67 -13.71
N ASN A 23 8.42 -4.21 -13.16
CA ASN A 23 7.28 -5.01 -12.68
C ASN A 23 7.69 -6.22 -11.82
N THR A 24 8.58 -6.00 -10.87
CA THR A 24 9.31 -7.01 -10.10
C THR A 24 8.40 -8.04 -9.42
N HIS A 25 7.18 -7.64 -9.01
CA HIS A 25 6.24 -8.52 -8.34
C HIS A 25 5.75 -9.69 -9.21
N THR A 26 5.79 -9.58 -10.53
CA THR A 26 5.40 -10.66 -11.44
C THR A 26 6.45 -11.75 -11.60
N ARG A 27 7.60 -11.61 -10.93
CA ARG A 27 8.67 -12.61 -10.91
C ARG A 27 8.60 -13.56 -9.71
N TYR A 28 7.58 -13.37 -8.83
CA TYR A 28 7.47 -14.12 -7.58
C TYR A 28 6.12 -14.80 -7.46
N ARG A 29 6.15 -15.98 -6.82
CA ARG A 29 5.00 -16.61 -6.20
C ARG A 29 5.09 -16.32 -4.70
N PHE A 30 3.98 -16.01 -4.05
CA PHE A 30 3.93 -15.72 -2.62
C PHE A 30 2.54 -15.98 -2.06
N LYS A 31 2.40 -15.98 -0.74
CA LYS A 31 1.11 -15.94 -0.08
C LYS A 31 0.80 -14.53 0.42
N LEU A 32 -0.45 -14.14 0.41
CA LEU A 32 -0.95 -12.90 0.99
C LEU A 32 -2.02 -13.23 2.02
N LEU A 33 -1.75 -12.89 3.28
CA LEU A 33 -2.76 -12.88 4.33
C LEU A 33 -3.34 -11.46 4.41
N SER A 34 -4.64 -11.33 4.10
CA SER A 34 -5.35 -10.05 4.09
C SER A 34 -6.44 -10.06 5.16
N VAL A 35 -6.36 -9.14 6.10
CA VAL A 35 -7.30 -9.00 7.22
C VAL A 35 -7.97 -7.64 7.14
N SER A 36 -9.30 -7.64 7.14
CA SER A 36 -10.12 -6.42 7.18
C SER A 36 -11.05 -6.45 8.38
N GLU A 37 -10.97 -5.43 9.21
CA GLU A 37 -11.77 -5.31 10.42
C GLU A 37 -12.64 -4.06 10.37
N LYS A 38 -13.91 -4.21 10.73
CA LYS A 38 -14.78 -3.08 11.06
C LYS A 38 -14.81 -2.92 12.57
N LEU A 39 -14.55 -1.71 13.02
CA LEU A 39 -14.48 -1.37 14.43
C LEU A 39 -15.74 -0.57 14.85
N ASP A 40 -16.07 -0.60 16.14
CA ASP A 40 -17.10 0.28 16.71
C ASP A 40 -16.56 1.67 17.07
N GLY A 41 -17.38 2.47 17.74
CA GLY A 41 -16.99 3.82 18.18
C GLY A 41 -15.82 3.83 19.16
N ASP A 42 -15.65 2.76 19.92
CA ASP A 42 -14.64 2.57 20.97
C ASP A 42 -13.37 1.86 20.42
N GLY A 43 -13.38 1.48 19.14
CA GLY A 43 -12.26 0.80 18.48
C GLY A 43 -12.27 -0.73 18.67
N LYS A 44 -13.35 -1.34 19.16
CA LYS A 44 -13.47 -2.79 19.29
C LYS A 44 -13.92 -3.41 17.96
N VAL A 45 -13.38 -4.58 17.65
CA VAL A 45 -13.71 -5.32 16.43
C VAL A 45 -15.16 -5.80 16.46
N LYS A 46 -15.96 -5.36 15.49
CA LYS A 46 -17.35 -5.81 15.24
C LYS A 46 -17.44 -6.90 14.19
N GLU A 47 -16.65 -6.78 13.16
CA GLU A 47 -16.61 -7.71 12.03
C GLU A 47 -15.17 -7.87 11.61
N ARG A 48 -14.71 -9.10 11.44
CA ARG A 48 -13.40 -9.45 10.90
C ARG A 48 -13.59 -10.33 9.67
N LYS A 49 -12.88 -10.01 8.62
CA LYS A 49 -12.76 -10.82 7.41
C LYS A 49 -11.31 -11.10 7.19
N GLU A 50 -11.01 -12.36 6.94
CA GLU A 50 -9.66 -12.81 6.66
C GLU A 50 -9.66 -13.64 5.38
N GLY A 51 -8.67 -13.41 4.53
CA GLY A 51 -8.42 -14.20 3.33
C GLY A 51 -6.95 -14.57 3.22
N LEU A 52 -6.66 -15.85 3.02
CA LEU A 52 -5.34 -16.32 2.62
C LEU A 52 -5.35 -16.56 1.11
N TYR A 53 -4.44 -15.91 0.41
CA TYR A 53 -4.31 -15.98 -1.04
C TYR A 53 -2.98 -16.62 -1.43
N GLU A 54 -2.98 -17.42 -2.49
CA GLU A 54 -1.81 -17.74 -3.28
C GLU A 54 -1.72 -16.74 -4.43
N CYS A 55 -0.58 -16.06 -4.54
CA CYS A 55 -0.35 -15.03 -5.53
C CYS A 55 0.71 -15.49 -6.52
N PHE A 56 0.43 -15.40 -7.82
CA PHE A 56 1.35 -15.85 -8.86
C PHE A 56 1.13 -15.10 -10.18
N PRO A 57 2.14 -15.02 -11.06
CA PRO A 57 2.01 -14.33 -12.33
C PRO A 57 1.14 -15.08 -13.33
N VAL A 58 0.37 -14.31 -14.09
CA VAL A 58 -0.41 -14.77 -15.23
C VAL A 58 -0.31 -13.69 -16.33
N ASN A 59 0.42 -13.97 -17.39
CA ASN A 59 0.57 -13.06 -18.56
C ASN A 59 0.94 -11.61 -18.16
N GLY A 60 1.94 -11.44 -17.27
CA GLY A 60 2.43 -10.13 -16.82
C GLY A 60 1.61 -9.46 -15.71
N TYR A 61 0.57 -10.10 -15.20
CA TYR A 61 -0.23 -9.64 -14.06
C TYR A 61 -0.14 -10.62 -12.90
N THR A 62 -0.24 -10.14 -11.66
CA THR A 62 -0.35 -11.03 -10.49
C THR A 62 -1.80 -11.43 -10.28
N TYR A 63 -2.07 -12.74 -10.28
CA TYR A 63 -3.35 -13.30 -9.86
C TYR A 63 -3.34 -13.66 -8.38
N TYR A 64 -4.43 -13.33 -7.68
CA TYR A 64 -4.62 -13.59 -6.24
C TYR A 64 -5.68 -14.69 -6.08
N ARG A 65 -5.25 -15.95 -5.96
CA ARG A 65 -6.15 -17.10 -5.76
C ARG A 65 -6.49 -17.21 -4.29
N LEU A 66 -7.77 -17.10 -3.94
CA LEU A 66 -8.24 -17.32 -2.58
C LEU A 66 -8.11 -18.80 -2.21
N LEU A 67 -7.39 -19.11 -1.14
CA LEU A 67 -7.21 -20.45 -0.58
C LEU A 67 -8.12 -20.69 0.62
N GLU A 68 -8.16 -19.70 1.53
CA GLU A 68 -8.89 -19.78 2.80
C GLU A 68 -9.66 -18.49 3.06
N LYS A 69 -10.75 -18.63 3.82
CA LYS A 69 -11.58 -17.53 4.27
C LYS A 69 -11.87 -17.70 5.75
N ASN A 70 -11.51 -16.67 6.54
CA ASN A 70 -11.62 -16.68 7.99
C ASN A 70 -10.96 -17.92 8.66
N GLY A 71 -9.78 -18.32 8.15
CA GLY A 71 -9.02 -19.46 8.66
C GLY A 71 -9.54 -20.85 8.23
N PHE A 72 -10.53 -20.93 7.36
CA PHE A 72 -11.09 -22.18 6.85
C PHE A 72 -10.89 -22.32 5.34
N PRO A 73 -10.60 -23.53 4.83
CA PRO A 73 -10.57 -23.82 3.42
C PRO A 73 -11.91 -23.47 2.73
N LEU A 74 -11.86 -23.12 1.47
CA LEU A 74 -13.05 -22.78 0.70
C LEU A 74 -14.03 -23.95 0.60
N SER A 75 -15.31 -23.68 0.81
CA SER A 75 -16.39 -24.63 0.50
C SER A 75 -16.40 -25.01 -0.99
N GLY A 76 -17.10 -26.09 -1.34
CA GLY A 76 -17.21 -26.52 -2.72
C GLY A 76 -17.79 -25.46 -3.68
N GLU A 77 -18.73 -24.63 -3.19
CA GLU A 77 -19.30 -23.53 -3.98
C GLU A 77 -18.32 -22.35 -4.11
N GLU A 78 -17.62 -21.98 -3.04
CA GLU A 78 -16.60 -20.92 -3.08
C GLU A 78 -15.45 -21.32 -3.99
N SER A 79 -15.00 -22.58 -3.94
CA SER A 79 -14.00 -23.13 -4.84
C SER A 79 -14.43 -23.09 -6.31
N LYS A 80 -15.70 -23.33 -6.62
CA LYS A 80 -16.24 -23.20 -7.99
C LYS A 80 -16.22 -21.73 -8.45
N LYS A 81 -16.61 -20.80 -7.58
CA LYS A 81 -16.58 -19.36 -7.87
C LYS A 81 -15.14 -18.88 -8.10
N GLU A 82 -14.19 -19.35 -7.29
CA GLU A 82 -12.78 -18.99 -7.43
C GLU A 82 -12.19 -19.51 -8.75
N ARG A 83 -12.44 -20.77 -9.12
CA ARG A 83 -12.02 -21.30 -10.43
C ARG A 83 -12.61 -20.51 -11.62
N LYS A 84 -13.88 -20.06 -11.51
CA LYS A 84 -14.49 -19.23 -12.55
C LYS A 84 -13.80 -17.86 -12.61
N ARG A 85 -13.47 -17.25 -11.46
CA ARG A 85 -12.77 -15.98 -11.38
C ARG A 85 -11.37 -16.07 -12.02
N GLU A 86 -10.63 -17.13 -11.71
CA GLU A 86 -9.31 -17.37 -12.31
C GLU A 86 -9.39 -17.54 -13.82
N ARG A 87 -10.35 -18.35 -14.32
CA ARG A 87 -10.56 -18.50 -15.76
C ARG A 87 -10.84 -17.17 -16.44
N THR A 88 -11.78 -16.39 -15.89
CA THR A 88 -12.11 -15.07 -16.44
C THR A 88 -10.90 -14.13 -16.45
N PHE A 89 -10.03 -14.21 -15.44
CA PHE A 89 -8.80 -13.43 -15.38
C PHE A 89 -7.84 -13.84 -16.51
N ARG A 90 -7.61 -15.15 -16.71
CA ARG A 90 -6.77 -15.69 -17.77
C ARG A 90 -7.29 -15.30 -19.15
N ASP A 91 -8.59 -15.49 -19.39
CA ASP A 91 -9.24 -15.14 -20.67
C ASP A 91 -9.05 -13.65 -21.02
N LYS A 92 -9.13 -12.76 -20.01
CA LYS A 92 -8.90 -11.33 -20.23
C LYS A 92 -7.44 -11.03 -20.57
N THR A 93 -6.49 -11.61 -19.83
CA THR A 93 -5.05 -11.39 -20.09
C THR A 93 -4.62 -11.95 -21.45
N GLU A 94 -5.15 -13.10 -21.87
CA GLU A 94 -4.91 -13.67 -23.21
C GLU A 94 -5.47 -12.78 -24.33
N GLN A 95 -6.55 -12.04 -24.06
CA GLN A 95 -7.10 -11.05 -25.00
C GLN A 95 -6.38 -9.69 -24.96
N GLY A 96 -5.28 -9.57 -24.20
CA GLY A 96 -4.55 -8.30 -24.02
C GLY A 96 -5.33 -7.24 -23.24
N LYS A 97 -6.38 -7.64 -22.50
CA LYS A 97 -7.19 -6.74 -21.68
C LYS A 97 -6.64 -6.70 -20.25
N ASP A 98 -6.69 -5.52 -19.63
CA ASP A 98 -6.40 -5.40 -18.21
C ASP A 98 -7.42 -6.18 -17.36
N PRO A 99 -7.01 -7.26 -16.67
CA PRO A 99 -7.91 -8.07 -15.86
C PRO A 99 -8.30 -7.41 -14.54
N THR A 100 -7.55 -6.37 -14.11
CA THR A 100 -7.71 -5.70 -12.81
C THR A 100 -8.79 -4.62 -12.83
N GLY A 101 -9.25 -4.22 -14.01
CA GLY A 101 -10.22 -3.14 -14.17
C GLY A 101 -9.62 -1.73 -14.08
N GLY A 102 -8.31 -1.62 -14.21
CA GLY A 102 -7.56 -0.37 -14.12
C GLY A 102 -7.18 0.01 -12.67
N LYS A 103 -6.25 0.94 -12.54
CA LYS A 103 -5.93 1.55 -11.25
C LYS A 103 -7.11 2.41 -10.82
N GLY A 104 -7.75 2.07 -9.71
CA GLY A 104 -8.83 2.90 -9.16
C GLY A 104 -8.34 4.32 -8.87
N GLU A 105 -9.23 5.32 -8.97
CA GLU A 105 -8.93 6.74 -8.68
C GLU A 105 -8.29 6.97 -7.29
N ASN A 106 -8.45 6.03 -6.39
CA ASN A 106 -7.96 6.09 -5.01
C ASN A 106 -6.66 5.27 -4.77
N THR A 107 -6.00 4.80 -5.82
CA THR A 107 -4.71 4.11 -5.65
C THR A 107 -3.66 5.12 -5.17
N ILE A 108 -3.07 4.84 -4.02
CA ILE A 108 -1.94 5.63 -3.48
C ILE A 108 -0.68 5.16 -4.21
N VAL A 109 -0.05 6.08 -4.93
CA VAL A 109 1.24 5.85 -5.58
C VAL A 109 2.26 6.77 -4.94
N PHE A 110 3.28 6.19 -4.34
CA PHE A 110 4.43 6.94 -3.85
C PHE A 110 5.26 7.39 -5.06
N ASN A 111 5.19 8.66 -5.39
CA ASN A 111 5.85 9.25 -6.56
C ASN A 111 6.18 10.74 -6.33
N ARG A 112 6.83 11.36 -7.32
CA ARG A 112 7.20 12.79 -7.29
C ARG A 112 5.98 13.71 -7.07
N GLU A 113 4.83 13.42 -7.70
CA GLU A 113 3.62 14.23 -7.54
C GLU A 113 3.14 14.22 -6.08
N LEU A 114 3.11 13.04 -5.45
CA LEU A 114 2.75 12.94 -4.04
C LEU A 114 3.76 13.68 -3.16
N MET A 115 5.06 13.44 -3.35
CA MET A 115 6.11 14.00 -2.49
C MET A 115 6.32 15.50 -2.71
N SER A 116 5.95 16.06 -3.85
CA SER A 116 6.00 17.51 -4.10
C SER A 116 5.17 18.35 -3.12
N ARG A 117 4.21 17.72 -2.43
CA ARG A 117 3.32 18.33 -1.42
C ARG A 117 3.99 18.56 -0.07
N TYR A 118 5.17 17.96 0.15
CA TYR A 118 5.78 17.88 1.47
C TYR A 118 7.12 18.60 1.53
N ASP A 119 7.40 19.19 2.68
CA ASP A 119 8.75 19.51 3.12
C ASP A 119 9.33 18.26 3.78
N VAL A 120 10.57 17.92 3.47
CA VAL A 120 11.24 16.73 3.97
C VAL A 120 12.48 17.12 4.77
N LEU A 121 12.70 16.46 5.90
CA LEU A 121 13.80 16.71 6.81
C LEU A 121 14.49 15.39 7.17
N LEU A 122 15.82 15.36 7.14
CA LEU A 122 16.60 14.22 7.65
C LEU A 122 16.63 14.29 9.17
N GLU A 123 15.99 13.32 9.85
CA GLU A 123 16.00 13.21 11.31
C GLU A 123 17.23 12.46 11.83
N GLY A 124 17.79 11.53 11.05
CA GLY A 124 18.95 10.76 11.44
C GLY A 124 19.14 9.47 10.67
N ILE A 125 19.87 8.55 11.28
CA ILE A 125 20.17 7.23 10.76
C ILE A 125 19.78 6.21 11.82
N GLU A 126 19.08 5.16 11.40
CA GLU A 126 18.71 4.01 12.23
C GLU A 126 19.21 2.71 11.59
N GLU A 127 18.99 1.60 12.27
CA GLU A 127 19.26 0.25 11.77
C GLU A 127 17.94 -0.56 11.71
N ILE A 128 17.66 -1.15 10.56
CA ILE A 128 16.52 -2.08 10.35
C ILE A 128 17.06 -3.34 9.71
N ASP A 129 16.79 -4.50 10.34
CA ASP A 129 17.21 -5.82 9.86
C ASP A 129 18.73 -5.89 9.52
N GLY A 130 19.58 -5.24 10.33
CA GLY A 130 21.03 -5.18 10.16
C GLY A 130 21.51 -4.25 9.03
N ARG A 131 20.66 -3.37 8.52
CA ARG A 131 20.99 -2.38 7.48
C ARG A 131 20.78 -0.96 7.97
N SER A 132 21.74 -0.08 7.70
CA SER A 132 21.60 1.34 8.01
C SER A 132 20.60 2.00 7.07
N VAL A 133 19.69 2.78 7.64
CA VAL A 133 18.65 3.51 6.92
C VAL A 133 18.66 5.00 7.28
N TYR A 134 18.43 5.87 6.31
CA TYR A 134 18.09 7.26 6.57
C TYR A 134 16.64 7.34 7.06
N VAL A 135 16.39 8.20 8.05
CA VAL A 135 15.05 8.51 8.54
C VAL A 135 14.69 9.91 8.08
N LEU A 136 13.75 10.00 7.15
CA LEU A 136 13.23 11.26 6.65
C LEU A 136 11.85 11.53 7.26
N PHE A 137 11.69 12.67 7.91
CA PHE A 137 10.38 13.18 8.33
C PHE A 137 9.80 14.03 7.21
N PHE A 138 8.52 13.82 6.87
CA PHE A 138 7.81 14.63 5.91
C PHE A 138 6.56 15.27 6.53
N LYS A 139 6.29 16.52 6.18
CA LYS A 139 5.10 17.27 6.57
C LYS A 139 4.58 18.11 5.40
N PRO A 140 3.25 18.39 5.34
CA PRO A 140 2.70 19.22 4.29
C PRO A 140 3.36 20.60 4.23
N LYS A 141 3.68 21.05 3.02
CA LYS A 141 4.13 22.42 2.76
C LYS A 141 3.07 23.42 3.23
N PRO A 142 3.46 24.60 3.72
CA PRO A 142 2.51 25.65 4.08
C PRO A 142 1.75 26.18 2.85
N GLY A 143 0.50 26.65 3.08
CA GLY A 143 -0.34 27.22 2.05
C GLY A 143 -1.37 26.25 1.47
N ASP A 144 -2.00 26.67 0.37
CA ASP A 144 -3.03 25.88 -0.30
C ASP A 144 -2.40 24.85 -1.25
N LEU A 145 -2.47 23.59 -0.86
CA LEU A 145 -1.95 22.48 -1.66
C LEU A 145 -3.00 22.00 -2.68
N PRO A 146 -2.56 21.52 -3.87
CA PRO A 146 -3.47 21.07 -4.91
C PRO A 146 -4.42 19.97 -4.45
N VAL A 147 -5.69 20.07 -4.84
CA VAL A 147 -6.73 19.05 -4.60
C VAL A 147 -7.35 18.70 -5.93
N ARG A 148 -6.89 17.62 -6.55
CA ARG A 148 -7.44 17.06 -7.80
C ARG A 148 -8.43 15.93 -7.51
N ARG A 149 -8.17 15.15 -6.46
CA ARG A 149 -8.98 14.01 -5.98
C ARG A 149 -9.38 14.24 -4.52
N GLN A 150 -10.43 13.59 -4.06
CA GLN A 150 -10.84 13.73 -2.65
C GLN A 150 -9.77 13.25 -1.66
N ILE A 151 -9.00 12.22 -2.04
CA ILE A 151 -7.91 11.70 -1.23
C ILE A 151 -6.77 12.70 -1.04
N ASP A 152 -6.60 13.64 -1.97
CA ASP A 152 -5.56 14.68 -1.88
C ASP A 152 -5.75 15.57 -0.64
N LYS A 153 -7.00 15.77 -0.20
CA LYS A 153 -7.29 16.47 1.06
C LYS A 153 -6.71 15.76 2.27
N THR A 154 -6.71 14.42 2.25
CA THR A 154 -6.11 13.61 3.32
C THR A 154 -4.59 13.74 3.28
N PHE A 155 -3.97 13.64 2.11
CA PHE A 155 -2.52 13.83 1.96
C PHE A 155 -2.08 15.21 2.41
N ASN A 156 -2.81 16.25 2.05
CA ASN A 156 -2.52 17.63 2.45
C ASN A 156 -2.64 17.86 3.99
N GLN A 157 -3.10 16.88 4.74
CA GLN A 157 -3.18 16.90 6.21
C GLN A 157 -2.38 15.78 6.87
N SER A 158 -1.58 15.03 6.11
CA SER A 158 -0.81 13.90 6.62
C SER A 158 0.66 14.25 6.76
N GLU A 159 1.28 13.77 7.81
CA GLU A 159 2.73 13.80 8.03
C GLU A 159 3.23 12.40 8.39
N GLY A 160 4.51 12.17 8.33
CA GLY A 160 5.05 10.85 8.65
C GLY A 160 6.55 10.73 8.50
N ARG A 161 7.02 9.49 8.44
CA ARG A 161 8.42 9.13 8.28
C ARG A 161 8.62 8.12 7.17
N LEU A 162 9.77 8.23 6.54
CA LEU A 162 10.27 7.29 5.54
C LEU A 162 11.61 6.76 6.02
N TRP A 163 11.80 5.46 6.00
CA TRP A 163 13.08 4.80 6.23
C TRP A 163 13.62 4.32 4.91
N ILE A 164 14.78 4.84 4.52
CA ILE A 164 15.37 4.63 3.21
C ILE A 164 16.72 3.94 3.40
N ASP A 165 16.90 2.79 2.76
CA ASP A 165 18.17 2.07 2.80
C ASP A 165 19.31 2.93 2.25
N LYS A 166 20.40 3.04 3.02
CA LYS A 166 21.52 3.92 2.68
C LYS A 166 22.32 3.46 1.47
N GLN A 167 22.33 2.17 1.18
CA GLN A 167 23.16 1.61 0.10
C GLN A 167 22.42 1.58 -1.24
N GLU A 168 21.11 1.32 -1.18
CA GLU A 168 20.31 1.04 -2.37
C GLU A 168 19.24 2.09 -2.66
N PHE A 169 19.04 3.07 -1.75
CA PHE A 169 17.98 4.09 -1.82
C PHE A 169 16.58 3.50 -1.97
N GLU A 170 16.38 2.29 -1.44
CA GLU A 170 15.09 1.64 -1.41
C GLU A 170 14.28 2.06 -0.19
N LEU A 171 13.01 2.34 -0.40
CA LEU A 171 12.09 2.59 0.70
C LEU A 171 11.85 1.28 1.45
N SER A 172 12.37 1.17 2.68
CA SER A 172 12.23 -0.01 3.54
C SER A 172 10.98 0.05 4.41
N ARG A 173 10.63 1.27 4.90
CA ARG A 173 9.43 1.50 5.72
C ARG A 173 8.87 2.88 5.45
N ALA A 174 7.57 3.02 5.56
CA ALA A 174 6.85 4.29 5.57
C ALA A 174 5.77 4.27 6.63
N GLU A 175 5.64 5.34 7.38
CA GLU A 175 4.56 5.58 8.34
C GLU A 175 3.98 6.95 8.11
N PHE A 176 2.66 7.07 8.18
CA PHE A 176 2.00 8.37 8.08
C PHE A 176 0.73 8.41 8.92
N GLN A 177 0.38 9.62 9.33
CA GLN A 177 -0.84 9.90 10.07
C GLN A 177 -1.46 11.22 9.63
N MET A 178 -2.77 11.25 9.56
CA MET A 178 -3.50 12.49 9.31
C MET A 178 -3.61 13.31 10.60
N LYS A 179 -3.19 14.57 10.57
CA LYS A 179 -3.14 15.48 11.74
C LYS A 179 -4.45 16.19 12.00
N LYS A 180 -5.20 16.52 10.97
CA LYS A 180 -6.47 17.25 11.09
C LYS A 180 -7.56 16.56 10.29
N PRO A 181 -8.79 16.48 10.83
CA PRO A 181 -9.93 15.93 10.09
C PRO A 181 -10.21 16.68 8.80
N VAL A 182 -10.57 15.92 7.77
CA VAL A 182 -10.94 16.41 6.45
C VAL A 182 -12.46 16.37 6.30
N ARG A 183 -13.07 17.50 5.88
CA ARG A 183 -14.49 17.59 5.58
C ARG A 183 -14.73 17.37 4.09
N ILE A 184 -15.73 16.54 3.76
CA ILE A 184 -16.17 16.29 2.40
C ILE A 184 -17.41 17.16 2.15
N TRP A 185 -17.34 18.07 1.15
CA TRP A 185 -18.40 19.03 0.85
C TRP A 185 -18.89 19.77 2.12
N TRP A 186 -17.97 20.54 2.73
CA TRP A 186 -18.20 21.31 3.97
C TRP A 186 -18.76 20.49 5.15
N GLY A 187 -18.61 19.15 5.11
CA GLY A 187 -19.12 18.25 6.16
C GLY A 187 -20.54 17.73 5.94
N ILE A 188 -21.24 18.20 4.89
CA ILE A 188 -22.60 17.74 4.58
C ILE A 188 -22.57 16.29 4.09
N LEU A 189 -21.66 15.95 3.17
CA LEU A 189 -21.50 14.59 2.65
C LEU A 189 -20.70 13.69 3.57
N GLY A 190 -19.87 14.24 4.46
CA GLY A 190 -19.10 13.44 5.38
C GLY A 190 -17.83 14.09 5.90
N SER A 191 -17.06 13.30 6.60
CA SER A 191 -15.73 13.68 7.10
C SER A 191 -14.85 12.44 7.26
N ILE A 192 -13.55 12.63 7.06
CA ILE A 192 -12.52 11.66 7.43
C ILE A 192 -11.88 12.22 8.68
N SER A 193 -11.98 11.49 9.80
CA SER A 193 -11.50 11.95 11.10
C SER A 193 -10.16 11.38 11.50
N ARG A 194 -9.77 10.23 10.90
CA ARG A 194 -8.47 9.60 11.13
C ARG A 194 -8.06 8.78 9.91
N VAL A 195 -6.80 8.89 9.56
CA VAL A 195 -6.10 8.01 8.63
C VAL A 195 -4.70 7.79 9.17
N ASP A 196 -4.33 6.54 9.35
CA ASP A 196 -2.96 6.14 9.67
C ASP A 196 -2.57 5.03 8.70
N GLY A 197 -1.31 4.99 8.32
CA GLY A 197 -0.77 3.93 7.46
C GLY A 197 0.65 3.56 7.86
N HIS A 198 0.94 2.29 7.70
CA HIS A 198 2.24 1.69 7.92
C HIS A 198 2.53 0.73 6.76
N PHE A 199 3.74 0.80 6.24
CA PHE A 199 4.22 -0.06 5.17
C PHE A 199 5.65 -0.49 5.44
N GLU A 200 5.91 -1.78 5.32
CA GLU A 200 7.26 -2.35 5.42
C GLU A 200 7.60 -3.20 4.21
N ARG A 201 8.87 -3.17 3.84
CA ARG A 201 9.47 -4.06 2.86
C ARG A 201 10.65 -4.80 3.51
N THR A 202 10.97 -5.95 2.98
CA THR A 202 12.15 -6.72 3.34
C THR A 202 13.02 -6.96 2.13
N ARG A 203 14.32 -7.04 2.32
CA ARG A 203 15.27 -7.40 1.27
C ARG A 203 15.44 -8.92 1.25
N LEU A 204 15.08 -9.53 0.14
CA LEU A 204 15.24 -10.96 -0.09
C LEU A 204 16.71 -11.35 -0.32
N ILE A 205 17.01 -12.65 -0.26
CA ILE A 205 18.38 -13.18 -0.46
C ILE A 205 18.95 -12.81 -1.84
N ASP A 206 18.11 -12.74 -2.86
CA ASP A 206 18.52 -12.34 -4.22
C ASP A 206 18.67 -10.82 -4.43
N GLY A 207 18.53 -10.04 -3.37
CA GLY A 207 18.66 -8.59 -3.38
C GLY A 207 17.38 -7.82 -3.68
N THR A 208 16.30 -8.49 -4.01
CA THR A 208 15.01 -7.84 -4.32
C THR A 208 14.34 -7.32 -3.06
N TRP A 209 13.86 -6.07 -3.10
CA TRP A 209 13.02 -5.52 -2.05
C TRP A 209 11.57 -5.90 -2.27
N PHE A 210 10.99 -6.63 -1.32
CA PHE A 210 9.67 -7.22 -1.42
C PHE A 210 8.76 -6.68 -0.31
N PRO A 211 7.46 -6.45 -0.55
CA PRO A 211 6.51 -6.08 0.49
C PRO A 211 6.49 -7.11 1.61
N LYS A 212 6.38 -6.65 2.86
CA LYS A 212 6.29 -7.48 4.06
C LYS A 212 4.96 -7.27 4.76
N VAL A 213 4.64 -6.01 5.07
CA VAL A 213 3.42 -5.61 5.78
C VAL A 213 2.88 -4.31 5.19
N PHE A 214 1.58 -4.24 5.05
CA PHE A 214 0.84 -3.00 4.86
C PHE A 214 -0.31 -2.95 5.85
N GLU A 215 -0.39 -1.89 6.62
CA GLU A 215 -1.44 -1.66 7.60
C GLU A 215 -2.06 -0.29 7.37
N PHE A 216 -3.38 -0.23 7.39
CA PHE A 216 -4.11 0.99 7.09
C PHE A 216 -5.35 1.11 7.97
N TYR A 217 -5.47 2.25 8.62
CA TYR A 217 -6.55 2.54 9.53
C TYR A 217 -7.32 3.78 9.08
N VAL A 218 -8.64 3.69 8.92
CA VAL A 218 -9.50 4.79 8.50
C VAL A 218 -10.72 4.91 9.39
N LYS A 219 -10.97 6.13 9.87
CA LYS A 219 -12.23 6.49 10.50
C LYS A 219 -12.90 7.61 9.69
N MET A 220 -14.04 7.29 9.10
CA MET A 220 -14.79 8.23 8.28
C MET A 220 -16.28 8.19 8.61
N ARG A 221 -16.96 9.29 8.28
CA ARG A 221 -18.42 9.38 8.28
C ARG A 221 -18.89 9.83 6.90
N ILE A 222 -19.84 9.10 6.34
CA ILE A 222 -20.52 9.45 5.09
C ILE A 222 -22.01 9.60 5.42
N PHE A 223 -22.55 10.79 5.26
CA PHE A 223 -23.88 11.17 5.75
C PHE A 223 -24.04 10.83 7.24
N VAL A 224 -24.93 9.90 7.57
CA VAL A 224 -25.21 9.44 8.93
C VAL A 224 -24.47 8.13 9.31
N LYS A 225 -23.78 7.50 8.36
CA LYS A 225 -23.06 6.25 8.58
C LYS A 225 -21.59 6.52 8.91
N SER A 226 -21.18 6.07 10.09
CA SER A 226 -19.76 6.01 10.45
C SER A 226 -19.17 4.68 10.02
N SER A 227 -17.98 4.73 9.44
CA SER A 227 -17.16 3.57 9.12
C SER A 227 -15.81 3.72 9.82
N HIS A 228 -15.39 2.66 10.48
CA HIS A 228 -14.15 2.58 11.20
C HIS A 228 -13.51 1.27 10.77
N THR A 229 -12.48 1.34 9.95
CA THR A 229 -11.89 0.18 9.28
C THR A 229 -10.40 0.11 9.57
N HIS A 230 -9.95 -1.09 9.86
CA HIS A 230 -8.55 -1.47 9.92
C HIS A 230 -8.31 -2.53 8.85
N GLN A 231 -7.25 -2.37 8.07
CA GLN A 231 -6.81 -3.31 7.05
C GLN A 231 -5.36 -3.68 7.32
N GLU A 232 -5.04 -4.96 7.29
CA GLU A 232 -3.68 -5.47 7.38
C GLU A 232 -3.45 -6.50 6.29
N ASP A 233 -2.39 -6.31 5.50
CA ASP A 233 -1.93 -7.22 4.48
C ASP A 233 -0.50 -7.66 4.81
N ARG A 234 -0.25 -8.98 4.83
CA ARG A 234 1.06 -9.58 5.07
C ARG A 234 1.45 -10.46 3.91
N TRP A 235 2.60 -10.19 3.31
CA TRP A 235 3.20 -10.99 2.25
C TRP A 235 4.10 -12.06 2.88
N LEU A 236 3.86 -13.31 2.53
CA LEU A 236 4.50 -14.47 3.13
C LEU A 236 5.15 -15.32 2.05
N GLU A 237 6.27 -15.96 2.40
CA GLU A 237 6.90 -17.00 1.59
C GLU A 237 7.15 -16.60 0.12
N PRO A 238 7.80 -15.44 -0.16
CA PRO A 238 8.11 -15.06 -1.54
C PRO A 238 9.14 -16.01 -2.13
N GLU A 239 8.78 -16.66 -3.25
CA GLU A 239 9.64 -17.56 -4.02
C GLU A 239 9.78 -17.01 -5.44
N LYS A 240 11.02 -16.85 -5.90
CA LYS A 240 11.29 -16.42 -7.26
C LYS A 240 10.95 -17.55 -8.24
N ILE A 241 10.19 -17.22 -9.26
CA ILE A 241 9.85 -18.16 -10.32
C ILE A 241 11.04 -18.27 -11.27
N SER A 242 11.51 -19.49 -11.53
CA SER A 242 12.51 -19.75 -12.55
C SER A 242 11.93 -19.36 -13.92
N GLU A 243 12.65 -18.54 -14.67
CA GLU A 243 12.35 -18.35 -16.09
C GLU A 243 12.61 -19.70 -16.78
N GLU A 244 11.55 -20.37 -17.28
CA GLU A 244 11.66 -21.50 -18.21
C GLU A 244 11.94 -21.02 -19.62
#